data_745bbdc0e6739f85e45255c118a89bec
#
_entry.id   745bbdc0e6739f85e45255c118a89bec
#
_cell.length_a   1.000
_cell.length_b   1.000
_cell.length_c   1.000
_cell.angle_alpha   90.00
_cell.angle_beta   90.00
_cell.angle_gamma   90.00
#
_symmetry.space_group_name_H-M   'P 1'
#
loop_
_entity.id
_entity.type
_entity.pdbx_description
1 polymer ?
#
loop_
_entity_poly.entity_id
_entity_poly.type
_entity_poly.pdbx_seq_one_letter_code
_entity_poly.pdbx_strand_id
1 'polypeptide(L)'
;MYHSIARSCLLLVLLLCITGCSGGMADLEGTVSYQRKIVASGSVTVVGKDGGTHSGTIGPDGAYRITGIPIGSAKVAVSSIDPRKTQTRSRKKADAPTKQTETSGWFSVPSNYSDPATSPLQIDLKSGTNRWDIDLR
;
A
#
# COMPACT_ATOMS: atom_id res chain seq x y z
N MET A 1 -6.94 -56.85 -21.01
CA MET A 1 -7.00 -55.54 -21.74
C MET A 1 -7.59 -54.42 -20.91
N TYR A 2 -8.53 -54.65 -19.99
CA TYR A 2 -9.17 -53.56 -19.20
C TYR A 2 -8.29 -52.91 -18.12
N HIS A 3 -7.29 -53.60 -17.58
CA HIS A 3 -6.43 -53.05 -16.52
C HIS A 3 -5.45 -51.97 -17.01
N SER A 4 -5.11 -51.98 -18.32
CA SER A 4 -4.18 -51.00 -18.88
C SER A 4 -4.84 -49.63 -19.13
N ILE A 5 -6.12 -49.65 -19.51
CA ILE A 5 -6.91 -48.43 -19.77
C ILE A 5 -7.25 -47.69 -18.47
N ALA A 6 -7.57 -48.47 -17.40
CA ALA A 6 -7.87 -47.86 -16.09
C ALA A 6 -6.65 -47.18 -15.47
N ARG A 7 -5.44 -47.71 -15.66
CA ARG A 7 -4.20 -47.07 -15.18
C ARG A 7 -3.85 -45.79 -15.96
N SER A 8 -4.12 -45.77 -17.25
CA SER A 8 -3.88 -44.61 -18.11
C SER A 8 -4.84 -43.47 -17.80
N CYS A 9 -6.11 -43.79 -17.49
CA CYS A 9 -7.11 -42.80 -17.08
C CYS A 9 -6.82 -42.20 -15.69
N LEU A 10 -6.33 -43.00 -14.76
CA LEU A 10 -5.99 -42.56 -13.40
C LEU A 10 -4.79 -41.58 -13.41
N LEU A 11 -3.79 -41.82 -14.29
CA LEU A 11 -2.64 -40.93 -14.47
C LEU A 11 -3.02 -39.60 -15.15
N LEU A 12 -4.00 -39.61 -16.06
CA LEU A 12 -4.46 -38.40 -16.73
C LEU A 12 -5.26 -37.48 -15.81
N VAL A 13 -6.03 -38.07 -14.87
CA VAL A 13 -6.81 -37.30 -13.88
C VAL A 13 -5.91 -36.66 -12.82
N LEU A 14 -4.78 -37.27 -12.49
CA LEU A 14 -3.83 -36.72 -11.50
C LEU A 14 -3.04 -35.53 -12.04
N LEU A 15 -2.96 -35.34 -13.36
CA LEU A 15 -2.21 -34.21 -13.97
C LEU A 15 -3.02 -32.91 -14.10
N LEU A 16 -4.34 -32.94 -13.83
CA LEU A 16 -5.21 -31.76 -13.95
C LEU A 16 -5.35 -30.95 -12.65
N CYS A 17 -4.74 -31.34 -11.53
CA CYS A 17 -4.92 -30.69 -10.24
C CYS A 17 -3.85 -29.64 -9.88
N ILE A 18 -2.97 -29.24 -10.79
CA ILE A 18 -1.98 -28.17 -10.54
C ILE A 18 -2.36 -26.85 -11.24
N THR A 19 -3.60 -26.44 -11.13
CA THR A 19 -3.92 -25.02 -11.26
C THR A 19 -3.64 -24.36 -9.91
N GLY A 20 -2.37 -24.23 -9.57
CA GLY A 20 -1.94 -23.43 -8.45
C GLY A 20 -2.42 -22.01 -8.67
N CYS A 21 -3.32 -21.53 -7.83
CA CYS A 21 -3.63 -20.12 -7.67
C CYS A 21 -2.33 -19.40 -7.25
N SER A 22 -1.50 -19.02 -8.21
CA SER A 22 -0.41 -18.09 -7.92
C SER A 22 -1.08 -16.73 -7.66
N GLY A 23 -1.34 -16.44 -6.39
CA GLY A 23 -1.75 -15.12 -5.97
C GLY A 23 -0.66 -14.13 -6.39
N GLY A 24 -0.89 -13.42 -7.49
CA GLY A 24 0.04 -12.41 -7.97
C GLY A 24 0.20 -11.32 -6.91
N MET A 25 1.40 -10.76 -6.82
CA MET A 25 1.70 -9.59 -5.99
C MET A 25 1.73 -8.34 -6.86
N ALA A 26 1.36 -7.23 -6.26
CA ALA A 26 1.35 -5.91 -6.84
C ALA A 26 2.25 -4.99 -6.03
N ASP A 27 2.90 -4.07 -6.71
CA ASP A 27 3.51 -2.89 -6.13
C ASP A 27 2.65 -1.68 -6.47
N LEU A 28 2.52 -0.75 -5.55
CA LEU A 28 1.79 0.50 -5.74
C LEU A 28 2.72 1.67 -5.47
N GLU A 29 2.81 2.59 -6.44
CA GLU A 29 3.59 3.81 -6.32
C GLU A 29 2.84 5.00 -6.90
N GLY A 30 3.20 6.20 -6.46
CA GLY A 30 2.63 7.43 -6.97
C GLY A 30 2.92 8.60 -6.05
N THR A 31 2.13 9.66 -6.19
CA THR A 31 2.21 10.87 -5.38
C THR A 31 0.89 11.14 -4.65
N VAL A 32 0.96 11.80 -3.51
CA VAL A 32 -0.22 12.21 -2.74
C VAL A 32 -0.32 13.73 -2.74
N SER A 33 -1.47 14.25 -3.15
CA SER A 33 -1.81 15.66 -3.08
C SER A 33 -3.15 15.87 -2.37
N TYR A 34 -3.32 17.01 -1.76
CA TYR A 34 -4.57 17.50 -1.20
C TYR A 34 -4.81 18.93 -1.64
N GLN A 35 -5.93 19.18 -2.32
CA GLN A 35 -6.25 20.51 -2.89
C GLN A 35 -5.10 21.08 -3.73
N ARG A 36 -4.48 20.26 -4.60
CA ARG A 36 -3.32 20.58 -5.45
C ARG A 36 -2.02 20.90 -4.68
N LYS A 37 -1.95 20.61 -3.38
CA LYS A 37 -0.73 20.74 -2.59
C LYS A 37 -0.17 19.36 -2.28
N ILE A 38 1.13 19.21 -2.44
CA ILE A 38 1.81 17.94 -2.13
C ILE A 38 1.74 17.67 -0.64
N VAL A 39 1.36 16.45 -0.27
CA VAL A 39 1.41 15.97 1.12
C VAL A 39 2.84 15.52 1.40
N ALA A 40 3.61 16.37 2.06
CA ALA A 40 5.06 16.18 2.24
C ALA A 40 5.44 15.28 3.43
N SER A 41 4.47 14.70 4.15
CA SER A 41 4.73 13.82 5.29
C SER A 41 3.49 13.03 5.66
N GLY A 42 3.65 11.74 5.89
CA GLY A 42 2.55 10.87 6.28
C GLY A 42 2.77 9.44 5.87
N SER A 43 1.67 8.71 5.77
CA SER A 43 1.66 7.32 5.29
C SER A 43 0.44 7.04 4.42
N VAL A 44 0.63 6.19 3.45
CA VAL A 44 -0.44 5.55 2.69
C VAL A 44 -0.59 4.13 3.21
N THR A 45 -1.81 3.74 3.56
CA THR A 45 -2.15 2.40 4.03
C THR A 45 -3.10 1.75 3.04
N VAL A 46 -2.80 0.53 2.64
CA VAL A 46 -3.61 -0.26 1.71
C VAL A 46 -4.07 -1.53 2.41
N VAL A 47 -5.37 -1.78 2.40
CA VAL A 47 -5.97 -3.02 2.89
C VAL A 47 -6.42 -3.84 1.69
N GLY A 48 -5.74 -4.95 1.45
CA GLY A 48 -6.03 -5.87 0.37
C GLY A 48 -7.33 -6.64 0.57
N LYS A 49 -7.78 -7.34 -0.45
CA LYS A 49 -8.98 -8.18 -0.41
C LYS A 49 -8.89 -9.35 0.60
N ASP A 50 -7.69 -9.71 0.97
CA ASP A 50 -7.37 -10.74 1.98
C ASP A 50 -7.42 -10.20 3.43
N GLY A 51 -7.68 -8.90 3.60
CA GLY A 51 -7.62 -8.18 4.87
C GLY A 51 -6.21 -7.84 5.32
N GLY A 52 -5.19 -8.18 4.54
CA GLY A 52 -3.80 -7.81 4.81
C GLY A 52 -3.60 -6.31 4.69
N THR A 53 -2.85 -5.73 5.64
CA THR A 53 -2.55 -4.30 5.67
C THR A 53 -1.11 -4.06 5.25
N HIS A 54 -0.93 -3.20 4.25
CA HIS A 54 0.35 -2.78 3.72
C HIS A 54 0.46 -1.27 3.83
N SER A 55 1.63 -0.74 4.17
CA SER A 55 1.81 0.70 4.31
C SER A 55 3.13 1.18 3.72
N GLY A 56 3.12 2.42 3.21
CA GLY A 56 4.29 3.12 2.73
C GLY A 56 4.34 4.54 3.29
N THR A 57 5.54 5.03 3.53
CA THR A 57 5.77 6.41 3.98
C THR A 57 5.67 7.37 2.79
N ILE A 58 5.07 8.53 3.02
CA ILE A 58 5.04 9.64 2.05
C ILE A 58 6.30 10.47 2.24
N GLY A 59 7.07 10.62 1.17
CA GLY A 59 8.26 11.46 1.12
C GLY A 59 7.97 12.96 1.08
N PRO A 60 8.99 13.81 1.19
CA PRO A 60 8.86 15.26 1.17
C PRO A 60 8.37 15.81 -0.19
N ASP A 61 8.52 15.04 -1.24
CA ASP A 61 7.99 15.27 -2.59
C ASP A 61 6.58 14.71 -2.81
N GLY A 62 5.97 14.15 -1.75
CA GLY A 62 4.67 13.50 -1.80
C GLY A 62 4.70 12.09 -2.39
N ALA A 63 5.85 11.59 -2.82
CA ALA A 63 5.96 10.26 -3.39
C ALA A 63 5.80 9.18 -2.32
N TYR A 64 5.14 8.07 -2.71
CA TYR A 64 4.99 6.89 -1.88
C TYR A 64 5.23 5.62 -2.69
N ARG A 65 5.63 4.55 -2.00
CA ARG A 65 5.76 3.22 -2.59
C ARG A 65 5.39 2.14 -1.55
N ILE A 66 4.61 1.17 -1.99
CA ILE A 66 4.18 0.01 -1.20
C ILE A 66 4.39 -1.23 -2.08
N THR A 67 5.01 -2.25 -1.54
CA THR A 67 5.34 -3.48 -2.27
C THR A 67 4.65 -4.70 -1.66
N GLY A 68 4.47 -5.74 -2.47
CA GLY A 68 3.99 -7.03 -1.99
C GLY A 68 2.51 -7.04 -1.59
N ILE A 69 1.66 -6.24 -2.25
CA ILE A 69 0.22 -6.21 -2.00
C ILE A 69 -0.45 -7.31 -2.84
N PRO A 70 -1.37 -8.11 -2.31
CA PRO A 70 -2.15 -9.05 -3.12
C PRO A 70 -2.95 -8.33 -4.20
N ILE A 71 -2.96 -8.89 -5.41
CA ILE A 71 -3.74 -8.34 -6.54
C ILE A 71 -5.25 -8.36 -6.26
N GLY A 72 -5.96 -7.40 -6.82
CA GLY A 72 -7.41 -7.23 -6.72
C GLY A 72 -7.81 -5.95 -6.03
N SER A 73 -9.08 -5.85 -5.66
CA SER A 73 -9.64 -4.66 -5.04
C SER A 73 -9.03 -4.41 -3.66
N ALA A 74 -8.58 -3.19 -3.44
CA ALA A 74 -7.97 -2.76 -2.18
C ALA A 74 -8.53 -1.40 -1.75
N LYS A 75 -8.72 -1.23 -0.45
CA LYS A 75 -9.08 0.05 0.17
C LYS A 75 -7.82 0.79 0.57
N VAL A 76 -7.83 2.10 0.39
CA VAL A 76 -6.66 2.93 0.64
C VAL A 76 -7.00 4.04 1.63
N ALA A 77 -6.11 4.26 2.57
CA ALA A 77 -6.17 5.36 3.52
C ALA A 77 -4.90 6.21 3.42
N VAL A 78 -5.05 7.49 3.67
CA VAL A 78 -3.93 8.45 3.69
C VAL A 78 -3.97 9.21 5.01
N SER A 79 -2.87 9.13 5.75
CA SER A 79 -2.69 9.86 7.00
C SER A 79 -1.51 10.81 6.89
N SER A 80 -1.72 12.09 7.18
CA SER A 80 -0.62 13.05 7.29
C SER A 80 -0.16 13.14 8.74
N ILE A 81 1.14 13.06 8.95
CA ILE A 81 1.76 13.13 10.27
C ILE A 81 2.51 14.45 10.39
N ASP A 82 2.23 15.21 11.45
CA ASP A 82 2.98 16.42 11.75
C ASP A 82 4.44 16.06 12.09
N PRO A 83 5.41 16.40 11.24
CA PRO A 83 6.80 16.05 11.46
C PRO A 83 7.37 16.65 12.76
N ARG A 84 6.78 17.71 13.27
CA ARG A 84 7.18 18.34 14.54
C ARG A 84 6.81 17.46 15.73
N LYS A 85 5.67 16.75 15.69
CA LYS A 85 5.22 15.85 16.76
C LYS A 85 6.06 14.57 16.81
N THR A 86 6.60 14.13 15.70
CA THR A 86 7.45 12.93 15.63
C THR A 86 8.83 13.20 16.23
N GLN A 87 9.38 14.40 16.08
CA GLN A 87 10.68 14.78 16.64
C GLN A 87 10.68 14.84 18.18
N THR A 88 9.55 15.17 18.80
CA THR A 88 9.44 15.28 20.26
C THR A 88 9.59 13.93 20.98
N ARG A 89 9.25 12.82 20.34
CA ARG A 89 9.40 11.47 20.91
C ARG A 89 10.83 10.93 20.85
N SER A 90 11.64 11.36 19.90
CA SER A 90 13.04 10.95 19.77
C SER A 90 14.02 11.77 20.59
N ARG A 91 13.63 12.95 21.07
CA ARG A 91 14.51 13.89 21.79
C ARG A 91 14.88 13.51 23.21
N LYS A 92 14.43 12.37 23.75
CA LYS A 92 14.78 11.95 25.10
C LYS A 92 16.20 11.34 25.20
N LYS A 93 16.96 11.27 24.11
CA LYS A 93 18.33 10.73 24.12
C LYS A 93 19.18 11.17 22.93
N ALA A 94 19.50 12.47 22.81
CA ALA A 94 20.74 12.93 22.12
C ALA A 94 20.84 14.46 22.17
N ASP A 95 21.80 14.95 22.91
CA ASP A 95 22.34 16.30 22.80
C ASP A 95 23.10 16.44 21.47
N ALA A 96 22.47 16.98 20.45
CA ALA A 96 23.12 17.60 19.30
C ALA A 96 22.13 18.53 18.61
N PRO A 97 22.51 19.79 18.26
CA PRO A 97 21.65 20.71 17.54
C PRO A 97 21.54 20.25 16.08
N THR A 98 20.54 19.43 15.80
CA THR A 98 20.22 19.07 14.41
C THR A 98 19.42 20.19 13.81
N LYS A 99 19.98 20.78 12.73
CA LYS A 99 19.38 21.78 11.86
C LYS A 99 17.90 21.43 11.62
N GLN A 100 16.98 22.23 12.12
CA GLN A 100 15.57 22.13 11.84
C GLN A 100 15.38 22.33 10.35
N THR A 101 15.13 21.25 9.63
CA THR A 101 14.63 21.38 8.26
C THR A 101 13.26 22.03 8.35
N GLU A 102 13.17 23.26 7.91
CA GLU A 102 11.96 24.04 7.76
C GLU A 102 10.96 23.23 6.92
N THR A 103 10.08 22.47 7.56
CA THR A 103 8.96 21.83 6.87
C THR A 103 7.88 22.89 6.68
N SER A 104 8.24 23.90 5.90
CA SER A 104 7.36 24.94 5.43
C SER A 104 6.34 24.31 4.49
N GLY A 105 5.13 24.08 4.98
CA GLY A 105 4.02 23.64 4.16
C GLY A 105 3.27 22.39 4.64
N TRP A 106 3.60 21.83 5.81
CA TRP A 106 2.79 20.73 6.35
C TRP A 106 1.36 21.20 6.67
N PHE A 107 0.39 20.40 6.27
CA PHE A 107 -1.03 20.57 6.59
C PHE A 107 -1.67 19.21 6.91
N SER A 108 -2.73 19.24 7.69
CA SER A 108 -3.45 18.03 8.05
C SER A 108 -4.38 17.62 6.91
N VAL A 109 -4.32 16.34 6.53
CA VAL A 109 -5.32 15.71 5.67
C VAL A 109 -6.57 15.43 6.51
N PRO A 110 -7.80 15.60 5.96
CA PRO A 110 -9.03 15.30 6.67
C PRO A 110 -9.08 13.85 7.18
N SER A 111 -9.62 13.67 8.38
CA SER A 111 -9.61 12.37 9.08
C SER A 111 -10.42 11.28 8.37
N ASN A 112 -11.36 11.63 7.51
CA ASN A 112 -12.12 10.67 6.71
C ASN A 112 -11.26 9.85 5.73
N TYR A 113 -10.06 10.33 5.38
CA TYR A 113 -9.10 9.59 4.57
C TYR A 113 -8.14 8.73 5.39
N SER A 114 -8.09 8.93 6.72
CA SER A 114 -7.09 8.28 7.58
C SER A 114 -7.44 6.85 7.97
N ASP A 115 -8.69 6.43 7.79
CA ASP A 115 -9.16 5.09 8.11
C ASP A 115 -9.62 4.37 6.84
N PRO A 116 -9.07 3.19 6.52
CA PRO A 116 -9.49 2.40 5.35
C PRO A 116 -10.99 2.04 5.35
N ALA A 117 -11.63 1.98 6.52
CA ALA A 117 -13.05 1.68 6.62
C ALA A 117 -13.94 2.83 6.15
N THR A 118 -13.52 4.08 6.39
CA THR A 118 -14.27 5.30 6.07
C THR A 118 -13.76 6.01 4.83
N SER A 119 -12.55 5.69 4.38
CA SER A 119 -11.93 6.30 3.20
C SER A 119 -12.70 5.95 1.93
N PRO A 120 -13.00 6.95 1.08
CA PRO A 120 -13.63 6.71 -0.22
C PRO A 120 -12.64 6.18 -1.27
N LEU A 121 -11.35 6.04 -0.90
CA LEU A 121 -10.30 5.66 -1.82
C LEU A 121 -10.26 4.14 -2.01
N GLN A 122 -10.38 3.71 -3.25
CA GLN A 122 -10.31 2.30 -3.63
C GLN A 122 -9.56 2.16 -4.95
N ILE A 123 -8.78 1.09 -5.08
CA ILE A 123 -8.03 0.77 -6.29
C ILE A 123 -8.14 -0.73 -6.58
N ASP A 124 -8.09 -1.08 -7.85
CA ASP A 124 -7.98 -2.47 -8.30
C ASP A 124 -6.55 -2.73 -8.78
N LEU A 125 -5.81 -3.51 -7.99
CA LEU A 125 -4.40 -3.77 -8.19
C LEU A 125 -4.19 -4.93 -9.15
N LYS A 126 -3.37 -4.70 -10.17
CA LYS A 126 -2.92 -5.70 -11.15
C LYS A 126 -1.53 -6.20 -10.78
N SER A 127 -1.18 -7.39 -11.26
CA SER A 127 0.16 -7.95 -11.08
C SER A 127 1.25 -6.99 -11.61
N GLY A 128 2.33 -6.83 -10.85
CA GLY A 128 3.42 -5.91 -11.15
C GLY A 128 3.22 -4.52 -10.57
N THR A 129 3.88 -3.52 -11.14
CA THR A 129 3.84 -2.14 -10.63
C THR A 129 2.60 -1.41 -11.12
N ASN A 130 1.81 -0.91 -10.17
CA ASN A 130 0.67 -0.03 -10.40
C ASN A 130 1.08 1.40 -10.03
N ARG A 131 0.74 2.36 -10.88
CA ARG A 131 0.97 3.77 -10.60
C ARG A 131 -0.35 4.47 -10.35
N TRP A 132 -0.44 5.17 -9.23
CA TRP A 132 -1.64 5.92 -8.86
C TRP A 132 -1.28 7.19 -8.07
N ASP A 133 -1.57 8.33 -8.68
CA ASP A 133 -1.46 9.63 -8.03
C ASP A 133 -2.78 9.94 -7.33
N ILE A 134 -2.72 10.08 -6.01
CA ILE A 134 -3.88 10.28 -5.14
C ILE A 134 -4.12 11.78 -4.96
N ASP A 135 -5.24 12.28 -5.50
CA ASP A 135 -5.68 13.66 -5.31
C ASP A 135 -6.87 13.71 -4.34
N LEU A 136 -6.60 14.13 -3.11
CA LEU A 136 -7.59 14.28 -2.05
C LEU A 136 -8.32 15.62 -2.19
N ARG A 137 -9.63 15.61 -1.93
CA ARG A 137 -10.50 16.78 -2.06
C ARG A 137 -11.28 17.06 -0.79
#